data_63bb3fe34ebfe0e84d9804941f87c935
#
_entry.id   63bb3fe34ebfe0e84d9804941f87c935
#
_cell.length_a   1.000
_cell.length_b   1.000
_cell.length_c   1.000
_cell.angle_alpha   90.00
_cell.angle_beta   90.00
_cell.angle_gamma   90.00
#
_symmetry.space_group_name_H-M   'P 1'
#
loop_
_entity.id
_entity.type
_entity.pdbx_description
1 polymer ?
#
loop_
_entity_poly.entity_id
_entity_poly.type
_entity_poly.pdbx_seq_one_letter_code
_entity_poly.pdbx_strand_id
1 'polypeptide(L)'
;MTVSKTKTHNFPPPTVDVSVDEVNRTTASFTINTNNASDYVYAVLPATETIADAEALFERGPVRYFEGEKTVKVDLNDLVGDTEYNLYVAVRNINPLVYSDLASEVIDTHVPYTEMITLESVGLTSFSYHIMKPEGVTKYKHVCLSKSDYDYIVSLIGGSLHSYVSAFGAEATEDQTYNFDTTFFDIVDFRQDIYSDMEFIIIAGEVDENGQVAESAVKSLLFTT
;
A
#
# COMPACT_ATOMS: atom_id res chain seq x y z
N MET A 1 -63.62 22.84 14.65
CA MET A 1 -62.65 21.98 13.94
C MET A 1 -61.30 22.63 14.02
N THR A 2 -60.43 22.17 14.89
CA THR A 2 -59.12 22.79 15.11
C THR A 2 -58.13 21.99 14.21
N VAL A 3 -57.65 22.62 13.15
CA VAL A 3 -56.61 22.03 12.27
C VAL A 3 -55.30 22.11 13.02
N SER A 4 -54.81 20.94 13.47
CA SER A 4 -53.48 20.82 14.03
C SER A 4 -52.44 21.07 12.93
N LYS A 5 -51.68 22.14 13.03
CA LYS A 5 -50.50 22.36 12.16
C LYS A 5 -49.45 21.34 12.52
N THR A 6 -49.28 20.32 11.70
CA THR A 6 -48.14 19.44 11.77
C THR A 6 -46.86 20.26 11.56
N LYS A 7 -46.02 20.40 12.56
CA LYS A 7 -44.65 20.95 12.42
C LYS A 7 -43.88 20.00 11.51
N THR A 8 -43.65 20.40 10.29
CA THR A 8 -42.64 19.78 9.43
C THR A 8 -41.27 20.00 10.10
N HIS A 9 -40.70 18.98 10.67
CA HIS A 9 -39.32 19.01 11.11
C HIS A 9 -38.46 19.02 9.84
N ASN A 10 -37.93 20.18 9.54
CA ASN A 10 -36.96 20.33 8.46
C ASN A 10 -35.62 19.86 9.03
N PHE A 11 -35.30 18.58 8.85
CA PHE A 11 -33.97 18.06 9.17
C PHE A 11 -33.00 18.62 8.11
N PRO A 12 -31.91 19.28 8.52
CA PRO A 12 -30.90 19.70 7.54
C PRO A 12 -30.31 18.45 6.86
N PRO A 13 -30.01 18.54 5.55
CA PRO A 13 -29.39 17.43 4.84
C PRO A 13 -28.05 17.04 5.52
N PRO A 14 -27.65 15.78 5.43
CA PRO A 14 -26.35 15.38 5.91
C PRO A 14 -25.24 16.05 5.10
N THR A 15 -24.14 16.35 5.75
CA THR A 15 -22.96 16.91 5.10
C THR A 15 -21.75 16.02 5.34
N VAL A 16 -20.86 15.95 4.38
CA VAL A 16 -19.60 15.23 4.45
C VAL A 16 -18.46 16.12 4.00
N ASP A 17 -17.34 16.00 4.72
CA ASP A 17 -16.05 16.55 4.35
C ASP A 17 -15.04 15.42 4.44
N VAL A 18 -14.13 15.32 3.50
CA VAL A 18 -13.11 14.29 3.43
C VAL A 18 -11.74 14.93 3.26
N SER A 19 -10.75 14.41 3.95
CA SER A 19 -9.36 14.84 3.81
C SER A 19 -8.46 13.62 3.71
N VAL A 20 -7.56 13.63 2.75
CA VAL A 20 -6.46 12.65 2.67
C VAL A 20 -5.40 13.08 3.67
N ASP A 21 -5.04 12.19 4.60
CA ASP A 21 -4.13 12.50 5.71
C ASP A 21 -2.68 12.13 5.37
N GLU A 22 -2.48 10.96 4.80
CA GLU A 22 -1.16 10.43 4.44
C GLU A 22 -1.26 9.58 3.17
N VAL A 23 -0.26 9.67 2.31
CA VAL A 23 -0.13 8.83 1.12
C VAL A 23 1.29 8.30 1.04
N ASN A 24 1.39 6.99 0.90
CA ASN A 24 2.61 6.27 0.56
C ASN A 24 2.41 5.55 -0.78
N ARG A 25 3.41 4.83 -1.25
CA ARG A 25 3.32 4.15 -2.55
C ARG A 25 2.20 3.10 -2.63
N THR A 26 1.93 2.40 -1.54
CA THR A 26 0.95 1.29 -1.52
C THR A 26 -0.09 1.42 -0.42
N THR A 27 -0.03 2.49 0.35
CA THR A 27 -0.97 2.76 1.44
C THR A 27 -1.40 4.22 1.43
N ALA A 28 -2.59 4.49 1.94
CA ALA A 28 -3.05 5.85 2.22
C ALA A 28 -3.97 5.85 3.43
N SER A 29 -4.15 7.00 4.04
CA SER A 29 -5.19 7.18 5.04
C SER A 29 -5.98 8.46 4.77
N PHE A 30 -7.25 8.45 5.16
CA PHE A 30 -8.12 9.61 5.04
C PHE A 30 -9.10 9.69 6.19
N THR A 31 -9.58 10.90 6.43
CA THR A 31 -10.55 11.20 7.48
C THR A 31 -11.85 11.69 6.88
N ILE A 32 -12.97 11.11 7.32
CA ILE A 32 -14.34 11.51 6.99
C ILE A 32 -14.91 12.28 8.16
N ASN A 33 -15.33 13.52 7.94
CA ASN A 33 -16.08 14.32 8.92
C ASN A 33 -17.52 14.50 8.43
N THR A 34 -18.48 14.33 9.32
CA THR A 34 -19.90 14.40 8.93
C THR A 34 -20.78 15.08 9.97
N ASN A 35 -21.92 15.61 9.50
CA ASN A 35 -23.02 16.03 10.35
C ASN A 35 -24.33 15.43 9.85
N ASN A 36 -25.22 15.07 10.78
CA ASN A 36 -26.56 14.55 10.52
C ASN A 36 -26.63 13.27 9.66
N ALA A 37 -25.58 12.46 9.64
CA ALA A 37 -25.54 11.22 8.89
C ALA A 37 -25.77 9.99 9.79
N SER A 38 -26.38 8.95 9.22
CA SER A 38 -26.58 7.65 9.85
C SER A 38 -25.51 6.65 9.38
N ASP A 39 -25.16 6.71 8.12
CA ASP A 39 -24.24 5.78 7.47
C ASP A 39 -23.44 6.47 6.34
N TYR A 40 -22.39 5.80 5.92
CA TYR A 40 -21.49 6.28 4.89
C TYR A 40 -21.05 5.14 3.96
N VAL A 41 -20.58 5.56 2.81
CA VAL A 41 -19.92 4.71 1.82
C VAL A 41 -18.71 5.44 1.27
N TYR A 42 -17.67 4.72 0.93
CA TYR A 42 -16.57 5.26 0.14
C TYR A 42 -16.14 4.26 -0.94
N ALA A 43 -15.54 4.77 -1.99
CA ALA A 43 -14.85 3.99 -3.01
C ALA A 43 -13.53 4.68 -3.39
N VAL A 44 -12.51 3.87 -3.62
CA VAL A 44 -11.22 4.29 -4.20
C VAL A 44 -11.15 3.64 -5.57
N LEU A 45 -11.09 4.45 -6.61
CA LEU A 45 -11.17 4.01 -8.00
C LEU A 45 -9.99 4.58 -8.78
N PRO A 46 -9.49 3.88 -9.81
CA PRO A 46 -8.53 4.47 -10.73
C PRO A 46 -9.02 5.82 -11.26
N ALA A 47 -8.13 6.78 -11.49
CA ALA A 47 -8.48 8.15 -11.92
C ALA A 47 -9.33 8.21 -13.19
N THR A 48 -9.35 7.14 -13.99
CA THR A 48 -10.16 7.00 -15.19
C THR A 48 -11.63 6.67 -14.92
N GLU A 49 -11.98 6.29 -13.70
CA GLU A 49 -13.34 5.95 -13.28
C GLU A 49 -13.97 7.10 -12.49
N THR A 50 -15.26 7.33 -12.72
CA THR A 50 -16.02 8.39 -12.03
C THR A 50 -17.32 7.85 -11.45
N ILE A 51 -17.78 8.47 -10.37
CA ILE A 51 -19.10 8.27 -9.76
C ILE A 51 -19.94 9.52 -10.04
N ALA A 52 -21.20 9.32 -10.44
CA ALA A 52 -22.07 10.42 -10.85
C ALA A 52 -22.56 11.26 -9.65
N ASP A 53 -22.96 10.58 -8.59
CA ASP A 53 -23.55 11.20 -7.39
C ASP A 53 -23.49 10.25 -6.17
N ALA A 54 -23.97 10.73 -5.03
CA ALA A 54 -23.98 9.98 -3.78
C ALA A 54 -24.85 8.72 -3.84
N GLU A 55 -25.99 8.76 -4.50
CA GLU A 55 -26.89 7.60 -4.64
C GLU A 55 -26.20 6.46 -5.40
N ALA A 56 -25.56 6.78 -6.53
CA ALA A 56 -24.78 5.83 -7.32
C ALA A 56 -23.62 5.21 -6.53
N LEU A 57 -22.98 5.98 -5.63
CA LEU A 57 -21.95 5.45 -4.76
C LEU A 57 -22.52 4.47 -3.73
N PHE A 58 -23.68 4.75 -3.14
CA PHE A 58 -24.36 3.85 -2.20
C PHE A 58 -24.84 2.55 -2.85
N GLU A 59 -25.15 2.54 -4.12
CA GLU A 59 -25.49 1.33 -4.87
C GLU A 59 -24.28 0.44 -5.16
N ARG A 60 -23.08 1.03 -5.22
CA ARG A 60 -21.85 0.35 -5.65
C ARG A 60 -21.02 -0.20 -4.48
N GLY A 61 -21.03 0.45 -3.33
CA GLY A 61 -20.10 0.17 -2.22
C GLY A 61 -20.76 -0.45 -0.98
N PRO A 62 -19.97 -1.08 -0.11
CA PRO A 62 -20.45 -1.56 1.17
C PRO A 62 -20.81 -0.38 2.09
N VAL A 63 -22.03 -0.39 2.58
CA VAL A 63 -22.52 0.62 3.53
C VAL A 63 -21.94 0.35 4.92
N ARG A 64 -21.46 1.39 5.58
CA ARG A 64 -20.93 1.38 6.94
C ARG A 64 -21.72 2.35 7.82
N TYR A 65 -21.83 2.03 9.10
CA TYR A 65 -22.60 2.82 10.04
C TYR A 65 -21.69 3.63 10.96
N PHE A 66 -22.13 4.85 11.30
CA PHE A 66 -21.47 5.63 12.34
C PHE A 66 -21.92 5.12 13.72
N GLU A 67 -20.98 4.69 14.53
CA GLU A 67 -21.24 4.23 15.91
C GLU A 67 -21.34 5.39 16.92
N GLY A 68 -21.97 6.50 16.51
CA GLY A 68 -22.10 7.72 17.31
C GLY A 68 -20.98 8.74 17.09
N GLU A 69 -19.99 8.42 16.28
CA GLU A 69 -18.87 9.30 15.92
C GLU A 69 -19.25 10.17 14.72
N LYS A 70 -18.68 11.41 14.71
CA LYS A 70 -18.82 12.33 13.57
C LYS A 70 -17.60 12.33 12.69
N THR A 71 -16.55 11.65 13.10
CA THR A 71 -15.26 11.57 12.42
C THR A 71 -14.84 10.12 12.36
N VAL A 72 -14.48 9.65 11.18
CA VAL A 72 -13.97 8.29 10.95
C VAL A 72 -12.66 8.38 10.21
N LYS A 73 -11.61 7.74 10.72
CA LYS A 73 -10.36 7.53 10.01
C LYS A 73 -10.39 6.18 9.30
N VAL A 74 -9.95 6.15 8.06
CA VAL A 74 -9.85 4.94 7.23
C VAL A 74 -8.42 4.78 6.76
N ASP A 75 -7.86 3.59 6.96
CA ASP A 75 -6.57 3.21 6.42
C ASP A 75 -6.79 2.30 5.19
N LEU A 76 -6.09 2.61 4.11
CA LEU A 76 -6.09 1.87 2.86
C LEU A 76 -4.77 1.14 2.74
N ASN A 77 -4.84 -0.13 2.35
CA ASN A 77 -3.69 -0.96 2.03
C ASN A 77 -3.85 -1.50 0.60
N ASP A 78 -2.81 -2.09 0.07
CA ASP A 78 -2.81 -2.76 -1.24
C ASP A 78 -3.13 -1.84 -2.43
N LEU A 79 -2.81 -0.54 -2.32
CA LEU A 79 -2.82 0.36 -3.47
C LEU A 79 -1.66 0.00 -4.40
N VAL A 80 -1.83 0.27 -5.68
CA VAL A 80 -0.74 0.13 -6.66
C VAL A 80 0.09 1.41 -6.65
N GLY A 81 1.41 1.29 -6.53
CA GLY A 81 2.33 2.43 -6.61
C GLY A 81 2.29 3.11 -7.99
N ASP A 82 2.75 4.35 -8.06
CA ASP A 82 2.77 5.17 -9.28
C ASP A 82 1.40 5.29 -9.98
N THR A 83 0.35 5.36 -9.18
CA THR A 83 -1.04 5.38 -9.66
C THR A 83 -1.84 6.50 -8.99
N GLU A 84 -2.65 7.19 -9.78
CA GLU A 84 -3.61 8.17 -9.29
C GLU A 84 -4.98 7.53 -9.12
N TYR A 85 -5.60 7.76 -7.97
CA TYR A 85 -6.94 7.30 -7.62
C TYR A 85 -7.85 8.46 -7.28
N ASN A 86 -9.14 8.30 -7.60
CA ASN A 86 -10.21 9.13 -7.09
C ASN A 86 -10.82 8.45 -5.84
N LEU A 87 -10.75 9.13 -4.71
CA LEU A 87 -11.50 8.79 -3.51
C LEU A 87 -12.86 9.48 -3.57
N TYR A 88 -13.93 8.73 -3.50
CA TYR A 88 -15.30 9.23 -3.38
C TYR A 88 -15.87 8.87 -2.04
N VAL A 89 -16.55 9.81 -1.39
CA VAL A 89 -17.23 9.60 -0.11
C VAL A 89 -18.61 10.21 -0.16
N ALA A 90 -19.61 9.49 0.35
CA ALA A 90 -20.94 10.00 0.56
C ALA A 90 -21.51 9.50 1.88
N VAL A 91 -22.39 10.30 2.46
CA VAL A 91 -23.13 9.97 3.67
C VAL A 91 -24.63 10.14 3.42
N ARG A 92 -25.45 9.48 4.22
CA ARG A 92 -26.89 9.68 4.18
C ARG A 92 -27.51 9.62 5.57
N ASN A 93 -28.70 10.19 5.67
CA ASN A 93 -29.62 9.95 6.77
C ASN A 93 -30.69 8.98 6.27
N ILE A 94 -31.07 7.99 7.06
CA ILE A 94 -32.08 6.96 6.68
C ILE A 94 -33.49 7.33 7.11
N ASN A 95 -33.66 8.32 7.97
CA ASN A 95 -34.99 8.73 8.44
C ASN A 95 -35.09 10.28 8.63
N PRO A 96 -35.54 11.03 7.62
CA PRO A 96 -35.88 10.61 6.25
C PRO A 96 -34.64 10.20 5.44
N LEU A 97 -34.83 9.43 4.36
CA LEU A 97 -33.75 9.12 3.44
C LEU A 97 -33.33 10.38 2.67
N VAL A 98 -32.13 10.84 2.96
CA VAL A 98 -31.51 12.01 2.32
C VAL A 98 -30.03 11.76 2.18
N TYR A 99 -29.48 11.95 0.99
CA TYR A 99 -28.05 11.85 0.69
C TYR A 99 -27.36 13.21 0.85
N SER A 100 -26.06 13.18 1.14
CA SER A 100 -25.17 14.34 1.01
C SER A 100 -24.86 14.63 -0.46
N ASP A 101 -24.20 15.75 -0.72
CA ASP A 101 -23.40 15.88 -1.93
C ASP A 101 -22.28 14.83 -1.94
N LEU A 102 -21.80 14.47 -3.13
CA LEU A 102 -20.65 13.57 -3.28
C LEU A 102 -19.36 14.35 -3.00
N ALA A 103 -18.62 13.93 -1.99
CA ALA A 103 -17.27 14.45 -1.73
C ALA A 103 -16.24 13.63 -2.52
N SER A 104 -15.17 14.27 -2.99
CA SER A 104 -14.09 13.59 -3.68
C SER A 104 -12.74 14.23 -3.36
N GLU A 105 -11.72 13.38 -3.28
CA GLU A 105 -10.30 13.74 -3.14
C GLU A 105 -9.45 12.87 -4.08
N VAL A 106 -8.22 13.30 -4.34
CA VAL A 106 -7.25 12.53 -5.13
C VAL A 106 -6.25 11.88 -4.17
N ILE A 107 -5.97 10.60 -4.40
CA ILE A 107 -4.88 9.87 -3.77
C ILE A 107 -3.84 9.61 -4.86
N ASP A 108 -2.70 10.26 -4.78
CA ASP A 108 -1.60 10.13 -5.74
C ASP A 108 -0.45 9.34 -5.12
N THR A 109 -0.31 8.08 -5.54
CA THR A 109 0.73 7.17 -5.04
C THR A 109 2.08 7.31 -5.78
N HIS A 110 2.27 8.36 -6.61
CA HIS A 110 3.56 8.70 -7.22
C HIS A 110 4.55 9.26 -6.17
N VAL A 111 4.74 8.52 -5.09
CA VAL A 111 5.68 8.87 -4.03
C VAL A 111 7.07 8.38 -4.43
N PRO A 112 8.09 9.26 -4.52
CA PRO A 112 9.44 8.85 -4.85
C PRO A 112 10.01 7.84 -3.86
N TYR A 113 10.77 6.88 -4.35
CA TYR A 113 11.55 6.01 -3.48
C TYR A 113 12.62 6.82 -2.75
N THR A 114 12.78 6.58 -1.47
CA THR A 114 13.78 7.23 -0.62
C THR A 114 14.83 6.26 -0.09
N GLU A 115 14.52 4.97 -0.16
CA GLU A 115 15.39 3.90 0.32
C GLU A 115 15.81 2.99 -0.84
N MET A 116 17.03 2.45 -0.76
CA MET A 116 17.52 1.52 -1.78
C MET A 116 16.64 0.27 -1.93
N ILE A 117 16.07 -0.21 -0.83
CA ILE A 117 15.17 -1.36 -0.81
C ILE A 117 13.83 -0.91 -0.24
N THR A 118 12.77 -1.03 -1.03
CA THR A 118 11.40 -0.73 -0.58
C THR A 118 10.52 -1.95 -0.78
N LEU A 119 9.83 -2.39 0.27
CA LEU A 119 8.83 -3.44 0.17
C LEU A 119 7.54 -2.82 -0.38
N GLU A 120 7.06 -3.34 -1.52
CA GLU A 120 5.89 -2.81 -2.23
C GLU A 120 4.59 -3.45 -1.77
N SER A 121 4.62 -4.77 -1.62
CA SER A 121 3.47 -5.53 -1.14
C SER A 121 3.90 -6.80 -0.42
N VAL A 122 3.05 -7.26 0.51
CA VAL A 122 3.20 -8.56 1.19
C VAL A 122 1.82 -9.19 1.30
N GLY A 123 1.68 -10.36 0.68
CA GLY A 123 0.53 -11.25 0.83
C GLY A 123 0.92 -12.53 1.56
N LEU A 124 -0.01 -13.46 1.73
CA LEU A 124 0.25 -14.75 2.40
C LEU A 124 1.17 -15.67 1.59
N THR A 125 1.18 -15.53 0.27
CA THR A 125 1.94 -16.38 -0.65
C THR A 125 2.62 -15.59 -1.75
N SER A 126 2.70 -14.27 -1.60
CA SER A 126 3.26 -13.37 -2.61
C SER A 126 3.88 -12.16 -1.95
N PHE A 127 4.84 -11.56 -2.60
CA PHE A 127 5.40 -10.27 -2.22
C PHE A 127 6.02 -9.56 -3.42
N SER A 128 6.20 -8.27 -3.31
CA SER A 128 6.99 -7.49 -4.26
C SER A 128 7.88 -6.48 -3.54
N TYR A 129 9.03 -6.21 -4.12
CA TYR A 129 9.93 -5.18 -3.63
C TYR A 129 10.56 -4.42 -4.79
N HIS A 130 10.92 -3.19 -4.52
CA HIS A 130 11.65 -2.32 -5.44
C HIS A 130 13.08 -2.12 -4.96
N ILE A 131 14.03 -2.16 -5.90
CA ILE A 131 15.40 -1.70 -5.69
C ILE A 131 15.60 -0.41 -6.47
N MET A 132 15.88 0.66 -5.75
CA MET A 132 16.29 1.94 -6.30
C MET A 132 17.82 1.95 -6.47
N LYS A 133 18.28 2.18 -7.68
CA LYS A 133 19.72 2.36 -7.94
C LYS A 133 20.17 3.71 -7.38
N PRO A 134 21.15 3.76 -6.46
CA PRO A 134 21.62 5.02 -5.92
C PRO A 134 22.19 5.95 -7.00
N GLU A 135 22.03 7.26 -6.81
CA GLU A 135 22.57 8.27 -7.72
C GLU A 135 24.10 8.18 -7.82
N GLY A 136 24.61 8.25 -9.05
CA GLY A 136 26.05 8.13 -9.30
C GLY A 136 26.59 6.70 -9.37
N VAL A 137 25.80 5.70 -9.04
CA VAL A 137 26.14 4.29 -9.11
C VAL A 137 25.85 3.74 -10.51
N THR A 138 26.79 3.01 -11.11
CA THR A 138 26.58 2.42 -12.43
C THR A 138 25.82 1.10 -12.37
N LYS A 139 26.03 0.33 -11.29
CA LYS A 139 25.40 -0.97 -11.09
C LYS A 139 25.36 -1.35 -9.61
N TYR A 140 24.42 -2.20 -9.27
CA TYR A 140 24.29 -2.81 -7.94
C TYR A 140 24.10 -4.32 -8.06
N LYS A 141 24.29 -5.02 -6.96
CA LYS A 141 23.89 -6.42 -6.80
C LYS A 141 22.81 -6.54 -5.75
N HIS A 142 21.89 -7.46 -5.98
CA HIS A 142 20.86 -7.78 -5.00
C HIS A 142 20.53 -9.27 -4.99
N VAL A 143 19.96 -9.71 -3.88
CA VAL A 143 19.44 -11.06 -3.70
C VAL A 143 18.26 -11.02 -2.75
N CYS A 144 17.26 -11.86 -2.98
CA CYS A 144 16.17 -12.13 -2.07
C CYS A 144 16.14 -13.64 -1.81
N LEU A 145 16.07 -14.04 -0.54
CA LEU A 145 16.01 -15.45 -0.15
C LEU A 145 15.28 -15.60 1.17
N SER A 146 14.89 -16.86 1.49
CA SER A 146 14.35 -17.13 2.81
C SER A 146 15.42 -16.84 3.88
N LYS A 147 14.98 -16.34 5.02
CA LYS A 147 15.91 -16.07 6.14
C LYS A 147 16.59 -17.35 6.64
N SER A 148 15.89 -18.49 6.59
CA SER A 148 16.43 -19.80 6.96
C SER A 148 17.57 -20.22 6.04
N ASP A 149 17.44 -20.02 4.73
CA ASP A 149 18.49 -20.36 3.77
C ASP A 149 19.71 -19.46 3.92
N TYR A 150 19.47 -18.17 4.13
CA TYR A 150 20.54 -17.23 4.45
C TYR A 150 21.33 -17.67 5.67
N ASP A 151 20.65 -17.98 6.79
CA ASP A 151 21.29 -18.40 8.02
C ASP A 151 22.06 -19.72 7.86
N TYR A 152 21.49 -20.67 7.10
CA TYR A 152 22.14 -21.94 6.80
C TYR A 152 23.44 -21.74 6.02
N ILE A 153 23.40 -20.97 4.93
CA ILE A 153 24.59 -20.73 4.10
C ILE A 153 25.66 -19.97 4.87
N VAL A 154 25.30 -18.93 5.61
CA VAL A 154 26.24 -18.18 6.47
C VAL A 154 26.87 -19.09 7.52
N SER A 155 26.15 -20.07 8.07
CA SER A 155 26.69 -21.04 9.03
C SER A 155 27.72 -21.99 8.40
N LEU A 156 27.58 -22.31 7.11
CA LEU A 156 28.49 -23.22 6.39
C LEU A 156 29.78 -22.56 5.93
N ILE A 157 29.67 -21.36 5.33
CA ILE A 157 30.82 -20.73 4.68
C ILE A 157 31.41 -19.57 5.49
N GLY A 158 30.73 -19.17 6.56
CA GLY A 158 31.01 -17.92 7.27
C GLY A 158 30.67 -16.73 6.35
N GLY A 159 30.59 -15.54 6.88
CA GLY A 159 30.43 -14.36 6.06
C GLY A 159 29.49 -13.33 6.65
N SER A 160 29.36 -12.24 5.91
CA SER A 160 28.49 -11.10 6.23
C SER A 160 27.55 -10.84 5.06
N LEU A 161 26.59 -9.95 5.25
CA LEU A 161 25.67 -9.53 4.19
C LEU A 161 26.41 -9.13 2.92
N HIS A 162 27.50 -8.36 3.04
CA HIS A 162 28.24 -7.90 1.87
C HIS A 162 28.96 -9.03 1.11
N SER A 163 29.58 -9.96 1.81
CA SER A 163 30.23 -11.10 1.17
C SER A 163 29.20 -12.00 0.47
N TYR A 164 28.02 -12.15 1.06
CA TYR A 164 26.95 -12.92 0.47
C TYR A 164 26.41 -12.27 -0.82
N VAL A 165 26.00 -11.00 -0.79
CA VAL A 165 25.49 -10.31 -1.98
C VAL A 165 26.55 -10.13 -3.05
N SER A 166 27.82 -9.97 -2.67
CA SER A 166 28.95 -9.93 -3.63
C SER A 166 29.11 -11.24 -4.40
N ALA A 167 28.96 -12.38 -3.72
CA ALA A 167 29.14 -13.70 -4.30
C ALA A 167 27.93 -14.20 -5.10
N PHE A 168 26.73 -13.97 -4.58
CA PHE A 168 25.50 -14.59 -5.08
C PHE A 168 24.47 -13.59 -5.61
N GLY A 169 24.66 -12.28 -5.42
CA GLY A 169 23.72 -11.28 -5.89
C GLY A 169 23.64 -11.17 -7.41
N ALA A 170 22.43 -11.06 -7.93
CA ALA A 170 22.19 -10.69 -9.31
C ALA A 170 22.58 -9.22 -9.55
N GLU A 171 23.27 -8.96 -10.67
CA GLU A 171 23.68 -7.61 -11.03
C GLU A 171 22.57 -6.90 -11.82
N ALA A 172 22.32 -5.62 -11.49
CA ALA A 172 21.38 -4.77 -12.19
C ALA A 172 21.94 -3.34 -12.38
N THR A 173 21.46 -2.64 -13.39
CA THR A 173 21.94 -1.30 -13.79
C THR A 173 20.88 -0.22 -13.73
N GLU A 174 19.64 -0.61 -13.48
CA GLU A 174 18.46 0.28 -13.47
C GLU A 174 17.60 -0.01 -12.23
N ASP A 175 16.74 0.94 -11.87
CA ASP A 175 15.70 0.74 -10.88
C ASP A 175 14.79 -0.41 -11.34
N GLN A 176 14.40 -1.29 -10.43
CA GLN A 176 13.58 -2.44 -10.81
C GLN A 176 12.70 -2.93 -9.67
N THR A 177 11.44 -3.25 -10.01
CA THR A 177 10.51 -3.95 -9.11
C THR A 177 10.52 -5.44 -9.42
N TYR A 178 10.64 -6.25 -8.37
CA TYR A 178 10.64 -7.70 -8.40
C TYR A 178 9.35 -8.21 -7.77
N ASN A 179 8.62 -9.05 -8.52
CA ASN A 179 7.35 -9.62 -8.09
C ASN A 179 7.48 -11.13 -7.95
N PHE A 180 7.01 -11.65 -6.83
CA PHE A 180 6.99 -13.07 -6.51
C PHE A 180 5.56 -13.48 -6.18
N ASP A 181 5.04 -14.42 -6.93
CA ASP A 181 3.69 -14.96 -6.76
C ASP A 181 3.78 -16.48 -6.58
N THR A 182 3.39 -16.96 -5.43
CA THR A 182 3.36 -18.36 -5.01
C THR A 182 4.71 -19.08 -4.96
N THR A 183 5.71 -18.64 -5.69
CA THR A 183 7.04 -19.28 -5.73
C THR A 183 8.15 -18.26 -5.93
N PHE A 184 9.33 -18.56 -5.41
CA PHE A 184 10.56 -17.85 -5.74
C PHE A 184 11.70 -18.83 -6.04
N PHE A 185 12.74 -18.33 -6.71
CA PHE A 185 13.96 -19.12 -6.94
C PHE A 185 15.02 -18.69 -5.93
N ASP A 186 15.50 -19.66 -5.19
CA ASP A 186 16.66 -19.49 -4.34
C ASP A 186 17.96 -19.56 -5.17
N ILE A 187 19.08 -19.15 -4.54
CA ILE A 187 20.43 -19.08 -5.12
C ILE A 187 20.93 -20.41 -5.69
N VAL A 188 20.33 -21.51 -5.30
CA VAL A 188 20.73 -22.85 -5.68
C VAL A 188 19.81 -23.44 -6.76
N ASP A 189 19.08 -22.61 -7.49
CA ASP A 189 18.09 -22.98 -8.53
C ASP A 189 16.94 -23.87 -7.99
N PHE A 190 16.73 -23.90 -6.68
CA PHE A 190 15.58 -24.59 -6.10
C PHE A 190 14.37 -23.67 -6.07
N ARG A 191 13.34 -24.09 -6.79
CA ARG A 191 12.03 -23.46 -6.71
C ARG A 191 11.43 -23.77 -5.33
N GLN A 192 11.14 -22.74 -4.56
CA GLN A 192 10.44 -22.85 -3.27
C GLN A 192 9.06 -22.23 -3.38
N ASP A 193 8.07 -22.88 -2.73
CA ASP A 193 6.75 -22.29 -2.58
C ASP A 193 6.79 -21.27 -1.43
N ILE A 194 6.06 -20.17 -1.61
CA ILE A 194 5.89 -19.15 -0.58
C ILE A 194 4.68 -19.54 0.26
N TYR A 195 4.88 -19.64 1.57
CA TYR A 195 3.85 -19.91 2.56
C TYR A 195 3.67 -18.71 3.49
N SER A 196 2.54 -18.63 4.17
CA SER A 196 2.36 -17.67 5.26
C SER A 196 3.40 -17.88 6.38
N ASP A 197 3.74 -16.81 7.03
CA ASP A 197 4.72 -16.78 8.14
C ASP A 197 6.18 -17.15 7.75
N MET A 198 6.51 -17.10 6.45
CA MET A 198 7.92 -17.23 6.04
C MET A 198 8.64 -15.88 6.20
N GLU A 199 9.82 -15.94 6.81
CA GLU A 199 10.72 -14.78 6.84
C GLU A 199 11.62 -14.74 5.61
N PHE A 200 11.71 -13.57 4.98
CA PHE A 200 12.57 -13.30 3.85
C PHE A 200 13.56 -12.18 4.16
N ILE A 201 14.72 -12.25 3.57
CA ILE A 201 15.71 -11.18 3.60
C ILE A 201 16.05 -10.73 2.17
N ILE A 202 15.95 -9.45 1.93
CA ILE A 202 16.45 -8.79 0.72
C ILE A 202 17.76 -8.12 1.09
N ILE A 203 18.80 -8.34 0.30
CA ILE A 203 20.11 -7.73 0.48
C ILE A 203 20.48 -7.05 -0.83
N ALA A 204 20.89 -5.79 -0.78
CA ALA A 204 21.35 -5.06 -1.95
C ALA A 204 22.57 -4.19 -1.60
N GLY A 205 23.41 -3.91 -2.58
CA GLY A 205 24.56 -3.05 -2.39
C GLY A 205 25.21 -2.60 -3.70
N GLU A 206 25.85 -1.46 -3.65
CA GLU A 206 26.58 -0.88 -4.77
C GLU A 206 27.81 -1.71 -5.11
N VAL A 207 28.08 -1.83 -6.41
CA VAL A 207 29.21 -2.63 -6.93
C VAL A 207 30.37 -1.68 -7.27
N ASP A 208 31.55 -2.00 -6.75
CA ASP A 208 32.78 -1.29 -7.04
C ASP A 208 33.39 -1.67 -8.43
N GLU A 209 34.49 -1.06 -8.78
CA GLU A 209 35.24 -1.31 -10.04
C GLU A 209 35.69 -2.78 -10.19
N ASN A 210 35.83 -3.52 -9.08
CA ASN A 210 36.27 -4.92 -9.07
C ASN A 210 35.09 -5.90 -9.10
N GLY A 211 33.86 -5.40 -9.17
CA GLY A 211 32.64 -6.22 -9.14
C GLY A 211 32.24 -6.71 -7.75
N GLN A 212 32.81 -6.11 -6.70
CA GLN A 212 32.50 -6.45 -5.31
C GLN A 212 31.57 -5.39 -4.69
N VAL A 213 30.76 -5.80 -3.75
CA VAL A 213 29.93 -4.89 -2.95
C VAL A 213 30.73 -4.44 -1.73
N ALA A 214 30.80 -3.14 -1.48
CA ALA A 214 31.47 -2.63 -0.30
C ALA A 214 30.60 -2.86 0.97
N GLU A 215 31.21 -3.22 2.09
CA GLU A 215 30.48 -3.49 3.35
C GLU A 215 29.65 -2.30 3.80
N SER A 216 30.16 -1.08 3.64
CA SER A 216 29.45 0.16 4.00
C SER A 216 28.28 0.50 3.10
N ALA A 217 28.22 -0.10 1.92
CA ALA A 217 27.19 0.17 0.90
C ALA A 217 26.04 -0.87 0.93
N VAL A 218 26.12 -1.89 1.81
CA VAL A 218 25.09 -2.92 1.89
C VAL A 218 23.89 -2.43 2.68
N LYS A 219 22.71 -2.66 2.12
CA LYS A 219 21.41 -2.53 2.76
C LYS A 219 20.75 -3.89 2.86
N SER A 220 19.91 -4.07 3.85
CA SER A 220 19.06 -5.27 3.95
C SER A 220 17.70 -4.91 4.53
N LEU A 221 16.69 -5.67 4.10
CA LEU A 221 15.32 -5.58 4.59
C LEU A 221 14.85 -6.99 4.96
N LEU A 222 14.33 -7.14 6.16
CA LEU A 222 13.71 -8.39 6.67
C LEU A 222 12.20 -8.20 6.72
N PHE A 223 11.44 -9.17 6.24
CA PHE A 223 9.97 -9.15 6.29
C PHE A 223 9.41 -10.57 6.40
N THR A 224 8.11 -10.67 6.72
CA THR A 224 7.38 -11.95 6.84
C THR A 224 6.16 -11.91 5.94
N THR A 225 5.88 -13.01 5.21
CA THR A 225 4.69 -13.20 4.37
C THR A 225 3.48 -13.68 5.15
#